data_240532b6da423c2cc44f0139767ecd8b
#
_entry.id   240532b6da423c2cc44f0139767ecd8b
#
_cell.length_a   1.000
_cell.length_b   1.000
_cell.length_c   1.000
_cell.angle_alpha   90.00
_cell.angle_beta   90.00
_cell.angle_gamma   90.00
#
_symmetry.space_group_name_H-M   'P 1'
#
loop_
_entity.id
_entity.type
_entity.pdbx_description
1 polymer ?
#
loop_
_entity_poly.entity_id
_entity_poly.type
_entity_poly.pdbx_seq_one_letter_code
_entity_poly.pdbx_strand_id
1 'polypeptide(L)'
;SGNISQTFQVDTTGGPSPVLATVIANYGGVTQTAGFTIGVIALSVPVTSVPGGLAVTGTVSLPSPAPDGGAVVALSSSSPSAMVPATVIVTPGTTSQTFTINTTNAPPTTTAAITATYAGASQSATLTVVAYPSIVLVSCSPTTPSGGATVQCTGTLSGPSPPQGWKLVGASSDPSVTVPAIMVPPSSTTFQFAMTTTAVTVLTTVTVQLYDAQSGLPLWGQAISVTP
;
A
#
# COMPACT_ATOMS: atom_id res chain seq x y z
N SER A 1 -19.91 54.80 -31.12
CA SER A 1 -18.63 54.06 -31.02
C SER A 1 -18.96 52.61 -30.85
N GLY A 2 -18.69 51.82 -31.94
CA GLY A 2 -18.93 50.38 -31.89
C GLY A 2 -17.89 49.67 -31.03
N ASN A 3 -18.31 48.68 -30.26
CA ASN A 3 -17.40 47.80 -29.52
C ASN A 3 -16.52 47.05 -30.48
N ILE A 4 -15.18 47.14 -30.35
CA ILE A 4 -14.21 46.51 -31.25
C ILE A 4 -13.74 45.16 -30.73
N SER A 5 -14.19 44.72 -29.56
CA SER A 5 -13.86 43.44 -28.93
C SER A 5 -15.07 42.86 -28.19
N GLN A 6 -15.16 41.53 -28.21
CA GLN A 6 -16.13 40.75 -27.46
C GLN A 6 -15.42 39.55 -26.84
N THR A 7 -15.74 39.26 -25.58
CA THR A 7 -15.28 38.04 -24.91
C THR A 7 -16.34 36.95 -24.99
N PHE A 8 -15.93 35.72 -25.09
CA PHE A 8 -16.80 34.54 -24.99
C PHE A 8 -16.09 33.46 -24.17
N GLN A 9 -16.87 32.59 -23.57
CA GLN A 9 -16.37 31.47 -22.77
C GLN A 9 -16.39 30.21 -23.62
N VAL A 10 -15.37 29.39 -23.49
CA VAL A 10 -15.32 28.05 -24.09
C VAL A 10 -15.33 27.05 -22.94
N ASP A 11 -16.41 26.30 -22.83
CA ASP A 11 -16.50 25.22 -21.87
C ASP A 11 -15.87 23.96 -22.47
N THR A 12 -14.99 23.31 -21.70
CA THR A 12 -14.31 22.08 -22.14
C THR A 12 -14.61 20.96 -21.18
N THR A 13 -14.81 19.75 -21.73
CA THR A 13 -14.88 18.52 -20.95
C THR A 13 -13.59 17.74 -21.13
N GLY A 14 -13.02 17.22 -20.02
CA GLY A 14 -11.84 16.39 -20.07
C GLY A 14 -12.11 15.05 -20.74
N GLY A 15 -11.12 14.52 -21.47
CA GLY A 15 -11.13 13.19 -22.09
C GLY A 15 -10.02 12.29 -21.52
N PRO A 16 -9.91 11.05 -21.99
CA PRO A 16 -8.88 10.11 -21.53
C PRO A 16 -7.48 10.46 -22.02
N SER A 17 -7.36 11.35 -23.02
CA SER A 17 -6.08 11.80 -23.60
C SER A 17 -6.13 13.29 -23.88
N PRO A 18 -4.97 14.00 -23.92
CA PRO A 18 -4.89 15.39 -24.31
C PRO A 18 -5.45 15.59 -25.72
N VAL A 19 -6.26 16.61 -25.91
CA VAL A 19 -6.86 16.95 -27.20
C VAL A 19 -6.46 18.36 -27.59
N LEU A 20 -5.98 18.53 -28.83
CA LEU A 20 -5.79 19.85 -29.43
C LEU A 20 -7.15 20.35 -29.93
N ALA A 21 -7.65 21.42 -29.34
CA ALA A 21 -8.86 22.10 -29.78
C ALA A 21 -8.51 23.37 -30.55
N THR A 22 -9.31 23.71 -31.57
CA THR A 22 -9.11 24.93 -32.34
C THR A 22 -10.41 25.74 -32.33
N VAL A 23 -10.30 26.99 -31.91
CA VAL A 23 -11.39 27.97 -32.03
C VAL A 23 -11.19 28.75 -33.33
N ILE A 24 -12.25 28.85 -34.13
CA ILE A 24 -12.23 29.56 -35.41
C ILE A 24 -13.22 30.73 -35.34
N ALA A 25 -12.75 31.92 -35.61
CA ALA A 25 -13.55 33.13 -35.70
C ALA A 25 -13.53 33.65 -37.14
N ASN A 26 -14.72 33.94 -37.69
CA ASN A 26 -14.89 34.51 -39.05
C ASN A 26 -15.58 35.84 -38.98
N TYR A 27 -15.02 36.86 -39.63
CA TYR A 27 -15.64 38.16 -39.75
C TYR A 27 -15.17 38.84 -41.05
N GLY A 28 -16.11 39.36 -41.86
CA GLY A 28 -15.83 40.08 -43.08
C GLY A 28 -15.00 39.30 -44.11
N GLY A 29 -15.12 37.99 -44.17
CA GLY A 29 -14.32 37.11 -45.04
C GLY A 29 -12.92 36.79 -44.52
N VAL A 30 -12.53 37.27 -43.33
CA VAL A 30 -11.28 36.97 -42.68
C VAL A 30 -11.50 35.91 -41.59
N THR A 31 -10.70 34.86 -41.63
CA THR A 31 -10.72 33.78 -40.67
C THR A 31 -9.49 33.89 -39.74
N GLN A 32 -9.72 33.84 -38.44
CA GLN A 32 -8.69 33.70 -37.41
C GLN A 32 -8.85 32.41 -36.65
N THR A 33 -7.75 31.77 -36.33
CA THR A 33 -7.76 30.51 -35.58
C THR A 33 -6.87 30.63 -34.34
N ALA A 34 -7.33 30.06 -33.23
CA ALA A 34 -6.54 29.91 -32.00
C ALA A 34 -6.61 28.45 -31.55
N GLY A 35 -5.46 27.82 -31.43
CA GLY A 35 -5.34 26.46 -30.91
C GLY A 35 -5.02 26.46 -29.41
N PHE A 36 -5.62 25.53 -28.65
CA PHE A 36 -5.25 25.25 -27.28
C PHE A 36 -5.37 23.74 -26.99
N THR A 37 -4.59 23.28 -26.04
CA THR A 37 -4.61 21.86 -25.65
C THR A 37 -5.48 21.69 -24.41
N ILE A 38 -6.47 20.81 -24.52
CA ILE A 38 -7.24 20.35 -23.37
C ILE A 38 -6.39 19.27 -22.71
N GLY A 39 -5.83 19.59 -21.56
CA GLY A 39 -5.02 18.67 -20.78
C GLY A 39 -5.90 17.68 -20.00
N VAL A 40 -5.29 16.59 -19.58
CA VAL A 40 -5.93 15.56 -18.74
C VAL A 40 -5.33 15.53 -17.36
N ILE A 41 -6.11 15.03 -16.40
CA ILE A 41 -5.58 14.66 -15.08
C ILE A 41 -4.53 13.54 -15.25
N ALA A 42 -3.49 13.56 -14.42
CA ALA A 42 -2.54 12.46 -14.30
C ALA A 42 -2.63 11.85 -12.90
N LEU A 43 -2.47 10.54 -12.83
CA LEU A 43 -2.38 9.76 -11.59
C LEU A 43 -1.07 8.99 -11.59
N SER A 44 -0.29 9.15 -10.52
CA SER A 44 0.96 8.43 -10.30
C SER A 44 0.89 7.63 -9.01
N VAL A 45 1.18 6.33 -9.10
CA VAL A 45 1.45 5.45 -7.97
C VAL A 45 2.88 4.93 -8.18
N PRO A 46 3.85 5.29 -7.33
CA PRO A 46 5.27 5.11 -7.61
C PRO A 46 5.74 3.66 -7.57
N VAL A 47 4.88 2.75 -7.11
CA VAL A 47 5.16 1.31 -7.03
C VAL A 47 4.03 0.51 -7.68
N THR A 48 4.38 -0.60 -8.32
CA THR A 48 3.41 -1.51 -8.95
C THR A 48 2.92 -2.60 -7.99
N SER A 49 3.67 -2.85 -6.92
CA SER A 49 3.30 -3.81 -5.87
C SER A 49 3.75 -3.35 -4.49
N VAL A 50 3.01 -3.74 -3.48
CA VAL A 50 3.28 -3.45 -2.07
C VAL A 50 2.82 -4.61 -1.20
N PRO A 51 3.54 -4.97 -0.14
CA PRO A 51 3.03 -5.88 0.88
C PRO A 51 1.78 -5.30 1.56
N GLY A 52 0.77 -6.14 1.76
CA GLY A 52 -0.44 -5.73 2.47
C GLY A 52 -0.15 -5.25 3.89
N GLY A 53 -0.86 -4.22 4.33
CA GLY A 53 -0.64 -3.54 5.61
C GLY A 53 0.30 -2.33 5.53
N LEU A 54 0.97 -2.09 4.38
CA LEU A 54 1.78 -0.89 4.18
C LEU A 54 1.00 0.20 3.43
N ALA A 55 1.27 1.45 3.79
CA ALA A 55 0.72 2.59 3.08
C ALA A 55 1.60 2.98 1.88
N VAL A 56 0.96 3.42 0.80
CA VAL A 56 1.60 3.95 -0.41
C VAL A 56 1.11 5.38 -0.65
N THR A 57 2.01 6.27 -1.02
CA THR A 57 1.64 7.64 -1.40
C THR A 57 1.39 7.71 -2.91
N GLY A 58 0.15 8.03 -3.31
CA GLY A 58 -0.20 8.39 -4.67
C GLY A 58 -0.16 9.90 -4.88
N THR A 59 -0.07 10.34 -6.14
CA THR A 59 -0.10 11.76 -6.52
C THR A 59 -1.07 11.95 -7.68
N VAL A 60 -1.98 12.91 -7.55
CA VAL A 60 -2.77 13.44 -8.66
C VAL A 60 -2.12 14.71 -9.17
N SER A 61 -2.15 14.92 -10.50
CA SER A 61 -1.64 16.14 -11.12
C SER A 61 -2.67 16.67 -12.13
N LEU A 62 -2.92 17.98 -12.07
CA LEU A 62 -3.80 18.69 -12.99
C LEU A 62 -2.99 19.26 -14.16
N PRO A 63 -3.59 19.45 -15.33
CA PRO A 63 -2.93 20.04 -16.49
C PRO A 63 -2.66 21.56 -16.33
N SER A 64 -3.34 22.21 -15.39
CA SER A 64 -3.20 23.62 -15.06
C SER A 64 -3.39 23.84 -13.55
N PRO A 65 -2.94 24.97 -13.01
CA PRO A 65 -3.16 25.30 -11.59
C PRO A 65 -4.63 25.25 -11.21
N ALA A 66 -4.90 24.71 -10.02
CA ALA A 66 -6.24 24.64 -9.45
C ALA A 66 -6.85 26.05 -9.30
N PRO A 67 -8.14 26.23 -9.57
CA PRO A 67 -8.83 27.52 -9.45
C PRO A 67 -8.88 27.99 -7.99
N ASP A 68 -9.31 29.26 -7.80
CA ASP A 68 -9.65 29.78 -6.47
C ASP A 68 -10.73 28.90 -5.84
N GLY A 69 -10.47 28.41 -4.63
CA GLY A 69 -11.30 27.42 -3.93
C GLY A 69 -10.79 25.98 -4.07
N GLY A 70 -9.77 25.73 -4.90
CA GLY A 70 -9.16 24.41 -5.11
C GLY A 70 -9.90 23.57 -6.14
N ALA A 71 -9.29 22.41 -6.49
CA ALA A 71 -9.88 21.42 -7.38
C ALA A 71 -10.14 20.10 -6.62
N VAL A 72 -11.39 19.70 -6.55
CA VAL A 72 -11.80 18.44 -5.91
C VAL A 72 -11.64 17.30 -6.91
N VAL A 73 -10.72 16.39 -6.65
CA VAL A 73 -10.50 15.16 -7.43
C VAL A 73 -11.16 14.00 -6.70
N ALA A 74 -12.06 13.30 -7.37
CA ALA A 74 -12.65 12.07 -6.84
C ALA A 74 -11.67 10.91 -7.01
N LEU A 75 -11.54 10.08 -5.97
CA LEU A 75 -10.71 8.89 -5.96
C LEU A 75 -11.55 7.64 -5.70
N SER A 76 -11.18 6.54 -6.32
CA SER A 76 -11.78 5.24 -6.06
C SER A 76 -10.75 4.12 -6.19
N SER A 77 -11.03 2.99 -5.56
CA SER A 77 -10.28 1.76 -5.68
C SER A 77 -11.22 0.62 -6.04
N SER A 78 -10.77 -0.28 -6.92
CA SER A 78 -11.53 -1.47 -7.30
C SER A 78 -11.45 -2.61 -6.27
N SER A 79 -10.63 -2.46 -5.21
CA SER A 79 -10.42 -3.50 -4.20
C SER A 79 -10.40 -2.91 -2.79
N PRO A 80 -11.06 -3.54 -1.82
CA PRO A 80 -10.98 -3.17 -0.41
C PRO A 80 -9.58 -3.40 0.20
N SER A 81 -8.71 -4.17 -0.48
CA SER A 81 -7.32 -4.36 -0.04
C SER A 81 -6.43 -3.14 -0.27
N ALA A 82 -6.87 -2.15 -1.04
CA ALA A 82 -6.17 -0.89 -1.26
C ALA A 82 -7.17 0.27 -1.14
N MET A 83 -7.30 0.83 0.04
CA MET A 83 -8.28 1.89 0.33
C MET A 83 -7.69 3.27 0.05
N VAL A 84 -8.47 4.11 -0.61
CA VAL A 84 -8.15 5.53 -0.88
C VAL A 84 -9.21 6.43 -0.24
N PRO A 85 -8.90 7.71 0.08
CA PRO A 85 -9.93 8.68 0.44
C PRO A 85 -10.89 8.88 -0.74
N ALA A 86 -12.16 9.20 -0.47
CA ALA A 86 -13.15 9.44 -1.53
C ALA A 86 -12.78 10.63 -2.44
N THR A 87 -12.09 11.62 -1.88
CA THR A 87 -11.65 12.81 -2.61
C THR A 87 -10.30 13.30 -2.09
N VAL A 88 -9.59 14.04 -2.95
CA VAL A 88 -8.44 14.85 -2.57
C VAL A 88 -8.60 16.25 -3.19
N ILE A 89 -8.20 17.29 -2.46
CA ILE A 89 -8.31 18.68 -2.91
C ILE A 89 -6.93 19.18 -3.31
N VAL A 90 -6.75 19.49 -4.60
CA VAL A 90 -5.56 20.19 -5.09
C VAL A 90 -5.69 21.65 -4.68
N THR A 91 -4.70 22.13 -3.92
CA THR A 91 -4.71 23.49 -3.35
C THR A 91 -4.75 24.55 -4.45
N PRO A 92 -5.48 25.67 -4.24
CA PRO A 92 -5.52 26.77 -5.21
C PRO A 92 -4.14 27.19 -5.69
N GLY A 93 -3.99 27.41 -7.00
CA GLY A 93 -2.73 27.83 -7.62
C GLY A 93 -1.67 26.72 -7.76
N THR A 94 -1.87 25.52 -7.19
CA THR A 94 -0.98 24.36 -7.38
C THR A 94 -1.50 23.44 -8.46
N THR A 95 -0.61 22.57 -8.98
CA THR A 95 -0.96 21.60 -10.03
C THR A 95 -1.00 20.16 -9.52
N SER A 96 -0.64 19.89 -8.26
CA SER A 96 -0.59 18.51 -7.76
C SER A 96 -0.93 18.41 -6.29
N GLN A 97 -1.39 17.24 -5.88
CA GLN A 97 -1.67 16.88 -4.50
C GLN A 97 -1.40 15.39 -4.27
N THR A 98 -0.80 15.07 -3.13
CA THR A 98 -0.59 13.69 -2.69
C THR A 98 -1.78 13.17 -1.89
N PHE A 99 -1.96 11.86 -1.89
CA PHE A 99 -2.93 11.14 -1.07
C PHE A 99 -2.36 9.80 -0.62
N THR A 100 -2.92 9.23 0.44
CA THR A 100 -2.48 7.94 0.98
C THR A 100 -3.38 6.82 0.49
N ILE A 101 -2.76 5.74 0.03
CA ILE A 101 -3.40 4.45 -0.27
C ILE A 101 -3.06 3.53 0.91
N ASN A 102 -4.06 3.19 1.72
CA ASN A 102 -3.90 2.26 2.83
C ASN A 102 -4.16 0.84 2.34
N THR A 103 -3.22 -0.07 2.56
CA THR A 103 -3.40 -1.46 2.16
C THR A 103 -3.65 -2.36 3.36
N THR A 104 -4.35 -3.48 3.14
CA THR A 104 -4.61 -4.51 4.16
C THR A 104 -3.94 -5.81 3.78
N ASN A 105 -3.43 -6.55 4.77
CA ASN A 105 -2.91 -7.90 4.53
C ASN A 105 -4.08 -8.89 4.51
N ALA A 106 -4.67 -9.08 3.33
CA ALA A 106 -5.78 -10.01 3.13
C ALA A 106 -5.47 -10.97 1.97
N PRO A 107 -5.31 -12.28 2.23
CA PRO A 107 -5.16 -13.24 1.14
C PRO A 107 -6.47 -13.37 0.33
N PRO A 108 -6.39 -13.63 -0.98
CA PRO A 108 -5.19 -13.78 -1.79
C PRO A 108 -4.54 -12.44 -2.19
N THR A 109 -3.31 -12.49 -2.75
CA THR A 109 -2.71 -11.33 -3.45
C THR A 109 -3.70 -10.77 -4.46
N THR A 110 -3.93 -9.46 -4.40
CA THR A 110 -5.00 -8.80 -5.15
C THR A 110 -4.45 -7.58 -5.89
N THR A 111 -4.86 -7.41 -7.14
CA THR A 111 -4.57 -6.19 -7.92
C THR A 111 -5.74 -5.22 -7.80
N ALA A 112 -5.45 -4.01 -7.38
CA ALA A 112 -6.40 -2.90 -7.29
C ALA A 112 -6.13 -1.88 -8.41
N ALA A 113 -7.19 -1.44 -9.09
CA ALA A 113 -7.16 -0.26 -9.94
C ALA A 113 -7.53 0.96 -9.08
N ILE A 114 -6.59 1.89 -8.93
CA ILE A 114 -6.82 3.19 -8.31
C ILE A 114 -7.20 4.16 -9.41
N THR A 115 -8.32 4.83 -9.28
CA THR A 115 -8.84 5.76 -10.30
C THR A 115 -9.02 7.14 -9.71
N ALA A 116 -8.53 8.15 -10.42
CA ALA A 116 -8.74 9.56 -10.13
C ALA A 116 -9.60 10.19 -11.23
N THR A 117 -10.61 10.97 -10.83
CA THR A 117 -11.56 11.62 -11.75
C THR A 117 -11.66 13.10 -11.43
N TYR A 118 -11.49 13.95 -12.44
CA TYR A 118 -11.63 15.40 -12.36
C TYR A 118 -12.19 15.96 -13.67
N ALA A 119 -13.21 16.84 -13.58
CA ALA A 119 -13.84 17.52 -14.72
C ALA A 119 -14.22 16.55 -15.87
N GLY A 120 -14.73 15.36 -15.54
CA GLY A 120 -15.14 14.35 -16.52
C GLY A 120 -14.01 13.49 -17.09
N ALA A 121 -12.74 13.83 -16.84
CA ALA A 121 -11.59 12.99 -17.19
C ALA A 121 -11.22 12.03 -16.06
N SER A 122 -10.83 10.81 -16.41
CA SER A 122 -10.39 9.79 -15.45
C SER A 122 -9.06 9.18 -15.86
N GLN A 123 -8.22 8.89 -14.89
CA GLN A 123 -6.98 8.14 -15.04
C GLN A 123 -6.90 7.05 -13.98
N SER A 124 -6.33 5.90 -14.37
CA SER A 124 -6.19 4.75 -13.49
C SER A 124 -4.74 4.27 -13.44
N ALA A 125 -4.33 3.82 -12.26
CA ALA A 125 -3.07 3.13 -12.03
C ALA A 125 -3.34 1.82 -11.29
N THR A 126 -2.58 0.78 -11.59
CA THR A 126 -2.71 -0.52 -10.92
C THR A 126 -1.71 -0.66 -9.78
N LEU A 127 -2.18 -1.19 -8.65
CA LEU A 127 -1.37 -1.53 -7.49
C LEU A 127 -1.67 -2.98 -7.08
N THR A 128 -0.65 -3.83 -7.06
CA THR A 128 -0.77 -5.20 -6.55
C THR A 128 -0.47 -5.21 -5.06
N VAL A 129 -1.46 -5.60 -4.25
CA VAL A 129 -1.31 -5.82 -2.82
C VAL A 129 -0.94 -7.28 -2.61
N VAL A 130 0.29 -7.52 -2.19
CA VAL A 130 0.84 -8.87 -2.00
C VAL A 130 0.44 -9.36 -0.61
N ALA A 131 -0.27 -10.48 -0.56
CA ALA A 131 -0.61 -11.12 0.70
C ALA A 131 0.61 -11.83 1.31
N TYR A 132 0.75 -11.74 2.63
CA TYR A 132 1.68 -12.59 3.35
C TYR A 132 1.11 -14.00 3.51
N PRO A 133 1.93 -15.05 3.42
CA PRO A 133 1.51 -16.41 3.72
C PRO A 133 1.20 -16.56 5.22
N SER A 134 0.38 -17.52 5.58
CA SER A 134 0.17 -17.92 6.97
C SER A 134 1.27 -18.87 7.44
N ILE A 135 1.57 -18.88 8.73
CA ILE A 135 2.40 -19.92 9.35
C ILE A 135 1.51 -21.15 9.56
N VAL A 136 1.83 -22.23 8.86
CA VAL A 136 1.08 -23.49 8.89
C VAL A 136 1.50 -24.36 10.06
N LEU A 137 2.81 -24.42 10.30
CA LEU A 137 3.41 -25.28 11.33
C LEU A 137 4.69 -24.63 11.84
N VAL A 138 4.92 -24.73 13.14
CA VAL A 138 6.25 -24.55 13.73
C VAL A 138 6.57 -25.80 14.55
N SER A 139 7.69 -26.41 14.24
CA SER A 139 8.21 -27.58 14.95
C SER A 139 9.48 -27.21 15.68
N CYS A 140 9.56 -27.51 16.97
CA CYS A 140 10.70 -27.19 17.83
C CYS A 140 11.30 -28.46 18.45
N SER A 141 12.63 -28.48 18.61
CA SER A 141 13.35 -29.58 19.25
C SER A 141 14.47 -29.03 20.13
N PRO A 142 14.58 -29.48 21.40
CA PRO A 142 13.70 -30.42 22.09
C PRO A 142 12.33 -29.81 22.42
N THR A 143 11.30 -30.64 22.57
CA THR A 143 9.93 -30.20 22.93
C THR A 143 9.79 -29.87 24.43
N THR A 144 10.65 -30.44 25.25
CA THR A 144 10.76 -30.17 26.70
C THR A 144 12.22 -29.84 27.03
N PRO A 145 12.63 -28.59 26.75
CA PRO A 145 14.02 -28.17 27.03
C PRO A 145 14.28 -28.07 28.54
N SER A 146 15.49 -28.42 28.94
CA SER A 146 15.99 -28.04 30.29
C SER A 146 16.36 -26.56 30.33
N GLY A 147 16.38 -25.98 31.54
CA GLY A 147 16.83 -24.61 31.72
C GLY A 147 18.29 -24.44 31.23
N GLY A 148 18.53 -23.39 30.45
CA GLY A 148 19.83 -23.12 29.82
C GLY A 148 20.01 -23.76 28.43
N ALA A 149 19.03 -24.52 27.95
CA ALA A 149 19.09 -25.15 26.63
C ALA A 149 18.77 -24.18 25.48
N THR A 150 19.25 -24.53 24.27
CA THR A 150 18.83 -23.92 23.03
C THR A 150 17.81 -24.83 22.33
N VAL A 151 16.68 -24.26 21.92
CA VAL A 151 15.61 -24.96 21.22
C VAL A 151 15.63 -24.53 19.76
N GLN A 152 15.85 -25.46 18.85
CA GLN A 152 15.81 -25.18 17.41
C GLN A 152 14.39 -25.34 16.89
N CYS A 153 13.92 -24.32 16.16
CA CYS A 153 12.58 -24.31 15.59
C CYS A 153 12.63 -24.14 14.07
N THR A 154 11.76 -24.85 13.38
CA THR A 154 11.52 -24.69 11.95
C THR A 154 10.06 -24.36 11.71
N GLY A 155 9.81 -23.23 11.05
CA GLY A 155 8.47 -22.82 10.62
C GLY A 155 8.22 -23.15 9.15
N THR A 156 6.98 -23.54 8.83
CA THR A 156 6.50 -23.77 7.47
C THR A 156 5.38 -22.80 7.15
N LEU A 157 5.43 -22.21 5.97
CA LEU A 157 4.46 -21.23 5.47
C LEU A 157 3.51 -21.88 4.46
N SER A 158 2.31 -21.31 4.31
CA SER A 158 1.30 -21.74 3.33
C SER A 158 1.70 -21.42 1.87
N GLY A 159 2.73 -20.60 1.67
CA GLY A 159 3.25 -20.17 0.38
C GLY A 159 4.57 -19.43 0.55
N PRO A 160 5.19 -18.97 -0.54
CA PRO A 160 6.45 -18.24 -0.47
C PRO A 160 6.29 -16.89 0.24
N SER A 161 7.28 -16.53 1.04
CA SER A 161 7.40 -15.21 1.64
C SER A 161 7.57 -14.12 0.56
N PRO A 162 7.26 -12.84 0.87
CA PRO A 162 7.47 -11.74 -0.05
C PRO A 162 8.92 -11.64 -0.56
N PRO A 163 9.15 -11.07 -1.76
CA PRO A 163 10.49 -10.94 -2.36
C PRO A 163 11.51 -10.16 -1.52
N GLN A 164 11.05 -9.28 -0.63
CA GLN A 164 11.91 -8.54 0.31
C GLN A 164 12.19 -9.30 1.60
N GLY A 165 11.68 -10.53 1.72
CA GLY A 165 11.67 -11.28 2.97
C GLY A 165 10.55 -10.84 3.91
N TRP A 166 10.46 -11.49 5.06
CA TRP A 166 9.42 -11.21 6.05
C TRP A 166 10.02 -11.21 7.45
N LYS A 167 9.89 -10.09 8.15
CA LYS A 167 10.38 -9.95 9.52
C LYS A 167 9.29 -10.33 10.51
N LEU A 168 9.60 -11.29 11.38
CA LEU A 168 8.76 -11.71 12.49
C LEU A 168 9.40 -11.27 13.81
N VAL A 169 8.57 -11.01 14.79
CA VAL A 169 8.97 -10.73 16.17
C VAL A 169 8.48 -11.86 17.06
N GLY A 170 9.39 -12.45 17.81
CA GLY A 170 9.05 -13.45 18.83
C GLY A 170 8.76 -12.78 20.17
N ALA A 171 7.79 -13.34 20.88
CA ALA A 171 7.49 -12.99 22.25
C ALA A 171 7.29 -14.24 23.11
N SER A 172 7.55 -14.11 24.39
CA SER A 172 7.37 -15.14 25.39
C SER A 172 6.55 -14.59 26.56
N SER A 173 5.68 -15.43 27.12
CA SER A 173 4.92 -15.09 28.33
C SER A 173 5.75 -15.11 29.62
N ASP A 174 6.98 -15.63 29.57
CA ASP A 174 7.86 -15.76 30.72
C ASP A 174 9.31 -15.43 30.31
N PRO A 175 10.08 -14.68 31.11
CA PRO A 175 11.46 -14.30 30.82
C PRO A 175 12.46 -15.47 30.77
N SER A 176 12.07 -16.64 31.25
CA SER A 176 12.90 -17.85 31.15
C SER A 176 13.08 -18.33 29.69
N VAL A 177 12.28 -17.82 28.74
CA VAL A 177 12.41 -18.13 27.33
C VAL A 177 12.60 -16.83 26.53
N THR A 178 13.67 -16.77 25.76
CA THR A 178 13.94 -15.65 24.85
C THR A 178 13.75 -16.10 23.41
N VAL A 179 12.90 -15.39 22.68
CA VAL A 179 12.62 -15.62 21.25
C VAL A 179 13.22 -14.45 20.47
N PRO A 180 14.17 -14.70 19.54
CA PRO A 180 14.80 -13.63 18.77
C PRO A 180 13.84 -13.06 17.69
N ALA A 181 14.21 -11.92 17.13
CA ALA A 181 13.63 -11.48 15.86
C ALA A 181 14.07 -12.43 14.74
N ILE A 182 13.14 -12.78 13.84
CA ILE A 182 13.34 -13.77 12.79
C ILE A 182 13.20 -13.07 11.46
N MET A 183 14.14 -13.35 10.54
CA MET A 183 14.04 -12.93 9.15
C MET A 183 13.73 -14.17 8.30
N VAL A 184 12.50 -14.23 7.80
CA VAL A 184 12.13 -15.22 6.79
C VAL A 184 12.79 -14.80 5.46
N PRO A 185 13.60 -15.66 4.84
CA PRO A 185 14.27 -15.30 3.59
C PRO A 185 13.27 -14.99 2.46
N PRO A 186 13.65 -14.16 1.48
CA PRO A 186 12.81 -13.91 0.30
C PRO A 186 12.37 -15.18 -0.41
N SER A 187 11.11 -15.22 -0.84
CA SER A 187 10.52 -16.32 -1.62
C SER A 187 10.65 -17.71 -0.98
N SER A 188 10.86 -17.75 0.34
CA SER A 188 11.00 -19.00 1.10
C SER A 188 9.65 -19.49 1.61
N THR A 189 9.46 -20.80 1.65
CA THR A 189 8.32 -21.47 2.28
C THR A 189 8.62 -21.99 3.67
N THR A 190 9.87 -21.82 4.13
CA THR A 190 10.32 -22.24 5.46
C THR A 190 11.23 -21.18 6.10
N PHE A 191 11.31 -21.19 7.42
CA PHE A 191 12.25 -20.38 8.18
C PHE A 191 12.72 -21.14 9.42
N GLN A 192 13.87 -20.74 9.95
CA GLN A 192 14.44 -21.35 11.15
C GLN A 192 14.77 -20.26 12.17
N PHE A 193 14.69 -20.61 13.45
CA PHE A 193 15.12 -19.77 14.53
C PHE A 193 15.48 -20.61 15.75
N ALA A 194 16.29 -20.05 16.62
CA ALA A 194 16.67 -20.67 17.89
C ALA A 194 16.13 -19.83 19.06
N MET A 195 15.41 -20.49 19.95
CA MET A 195 15.04 -19.90 21.25
C MET A 195 16.07 -20.33 22.29
N THR A 196 16.31 -19.49 23.28
CA THR A 196 17.16 -19.84 24.43
C THR A 196 16.31 -19.87 25.69
N THR A 197 16.59 -20.84 26.56
CA THR A 197 15.98 -20.96 27.88
C THR A 197 17.00 -20.58 28.96
N THR A 198 16.53 -20.11 30.10
CA THR A 198 17.34 -19.94 31.30
C THR A 198 16.93 -20.97 32.35
N ALA A 199 17.79 -21.19 33.35
CA ALA A 199 17.49 -22.13 34.43
C ALA A 199 16.20 -21.76 35.17
N VAL A 200 15.36 -22.76 35.38
CA VAL A 200 14.12 -22.68 36.17
C VAL A 200 14.22 -23.64 37.36
N THR A 201 13.56 -23.34 38.45
CA THR A 201 13.57 -24.19 39.67
C THR A 201 12.40 -25.15 39.73
N VAL A 202 11.39 -24.92 38.90
CA VAL A 202 10.18 -25.77 38.77
C VAL A 202 9.80 -25.88 37.29
N LEU A 203 9.03 -26.92 36.95
CA LEU A 203 8.47 -27.05 35.62
C LEU A 203 7.66 -25.81 35.28
N THR A 204 8.09 -25.06 34.25
CA THR A 204 7.48 -23.80 33.85
C THR A 204 6.89 -23.93 32.44
N THR A 205 5.59 -23.71 32.32
CA THR A 205 4.92 -23.68 31.02
C THR A 205 4.91 -22.25 30.50
N VAL A 206 5.45 -22.05 29.29
CA VAL A 206 5.64 -20.74 28.68
C VAL A 206 4.92 -20.75 27.33
N THR A 207 4.14 -19.69 27.04
CA THR A 207 3.56 -19.48 25.73
C THR A 207 4.52 -18.64 24.88
N VAL A 208 4.91 -19.21 23.75
CA VAL A 208 5.72 -18.55 22.73
C VAL A 208 4.77 -18.09 21.59
N GLN A 209 4.95 -16.86 21.14
CA GLN A 209 4.16 -16.27 20.07
C GLN A 209 5.06 -15.64 19.02
N LEU A 210 4.62 -15.69 17.78
CA LEU A 210 5.22 -14.98 16.65
C LEU A 210 4.23 -13.95 16.11
N TYR A 211 4.74 -12.75 15.87
CA TYR A 211 3.99 -11.61 15.36
C TYR A 211 4.60 -11.11 14.06
N ASP A 212 3.77 -10.58 13.20
CA ASP A 212 4.24 -9.76 12.08
C ASP A 212 4.87 -8.47 12.61
N ALA A 213 6.12 -8.20 12.22
CA ALA A 213 6.85 -7.04 12.73
C ALA A 213 6.30 -5.68 12.27
N GLN A 214 5.49 -5.64 11.22
CA GLN A 214 4.94 -4.41 10.64
C GLN A 214 3.55 -4.11 11.21
N SER A 215 2.67 -5.12 11.21
CA SER A 215 1.28 -4.96 11.67
C SER A 215 1.11 -5.20 13.16
N GLY A 216 2.06 -5.89 13.82
CA GLY A 216 1.94 -6.34 15.19
C GLY A 216 0.90 -7.43 15.42
N LEU A 217 0.32 -8.01 14.33
CA LEU A 217 -0.69 -9.05 14.43
C LEU A 217 -0.05 -10.39 14.83
N PRO A 218 -0.70 -11.14 15.74
CA PRO A 218 -0.26 -12.48 16.09
C PRO A 218 -0.46 -13.43 14.90
N LEU A 219 0.55 -14.23 14.60
CA LEU A 219 0.56 -15.17 13.48
C LEU A 219 0.56 -16.62 13.92
N TRP A 220 1.16 -16.89 15.09
CA TRP A 220 1.30 -18.22 15.64
C TRP A 220 1.57 -18.17 17.15
N GLY A 221 1.18 -19.20 17.85
CA GLY A 221 1.47 -19.35 19.27
C GLY A 221 1.44 -20.81 19.70
N GLN A 222 2.35 -21.19 20.61
CA GLN A 222 2.47 -22.51 21.18
C GLN A 222 2.99 -22.46 22.62
N ALA A 223 2.49 -23.35 23.46
CA ALA A 223 3.05 -23.58 24.79
C ALA A 223 4.23 -24.55 24.72
N ILE A 224 5.30 -24.23 25.43
CA ILE A 224 6.44 -25.11 25.69
C ILE A 224 6.64 -25.29 27.20
N SER A 225 7.17 -26.44 27.62
CA SER A 225 7.44 -26.71 29.03
C SER A 225 8.95 -26.77 29.27
N VAL A 226 9.47 -25.86 30.08
CA VAL A 226 10.90 -25.80 30.48
C VAL A 226 11.05 -26.56 31.77
N THR A 227 11.96 -27.57 31.79
CA THR A 227 12.27 -28.36 32.98
C THR A 227 13.43 -27.74 33.73
N PRO A 228 13.51 -27.98 35.08
CA PRO A 228 14.67 -27.59 35.88
C PRO A 228 15.99 -28.11 35.37
#